data_1330f4f02052480abf642378dafac89b
#
_entry.id   1330f4f02052480abf642378dafac89b
#
_cell.length_a   1.000
_cell.length_b   1.000
_cell.length_c   1.000
_cell.angle_alpha   90.00
_cell.angle_beta   90.00
_cell.angle_gamma   90.00
#
_symmetry.space_group_name_H-M   'P 1'
#
loop_
_entity.id
_entity.type
_entity.pdbx_description
1 polymer ?
#
loop_
_entity_poly.entity_id
_entity_poly.type
_entity_poly.pdbx_seq_one_letter_code
_entity_poly.pdbx_strand_id
1 'polypeptide(L)'
;MKLCKGRSMSLEFFSPEMIEELAKQYGYWAIFIGILLENLGLPIPGETVTIVGGFLAGSNQLDYLLVLANAAGGAALGGAIGYWIGRKGGWPLLLKLGKLLRFQESKLEGMRKQFSENAGKAVFFGRFIALFRILASPLAGITEMPFLKFMSYNVAGAMVWATVMVTLSYFAGQIIPLEKLVGFATQFAFVALLLVILAIGFPIWLESRHAKAEDAKSEPETL
;
A
#
# COMPACT_ATOMS: atom_id res chain seq x y z
N MET A 1 -14.62 5.27 -56.54
CA MET A 1 -15.46 5.06 -55.38
C MET A 1 -14.54 4.49 -54.28
N LYS A 2 -13.95 5.37 -53.44
CA LYS A 2 -13.02 5.00 -52.35
C LYS A 2 -13.82 4.82 -51.10
N LEU A 3 -13.91 3.57 -50.61
CA LEU A 3 -14.50 3.24 -49.35
C LEU A 3 -13.62 3.75 -48.21
N CYS A 4 -14.15 4.68 -47.43
CA CYS A 4 -13.56 5.12 -46.17
C CYS A 4 -13.55 3.92 -45.19
N LYS A 5 -12.33 3.42 -44.90
CA LYS A 5 -12.09 2.45 -43.86
C LYS A 5 -12.24 3.16 -42.51
N GLY A 6 -13.38 2.99 -41.87
CA GLY A 6 -13.61 3.50 -40.53
C GLY A 6 -12.52 3.00 -39.57
N ARG A 7 -11.63 3.92 -39.15
CA ARG A 7 -10.62 3.67 -38.13
C ARG A 7 -11.33 3.57 -36.80
N SER A 8 -11.36 2.40 -36.21
CA SER A 8 -11.88 2.16 -34.87
C SER A 8 -10.97 2.89 -33.86
N MET A 9 -11.40 4.07 -33.42
CA MET A 9 -10.68 5.01 -32.57
C MET A 9 -10.73 4.62 -31.08
N SER A 10 -11.10 3.40 -30.74
CA SER A 10 -11.38 2.99 -29.34
C SER A 10 -10.38 1.99 -28.74
N LEU A 11 -9.32 1.58 -29.48
CA LEU A 11 -8.33 0.62 -28.95
C LEU A 11 -6.87 1.12 -29.00
N GLU A 12 -6.61 2.32 -29.55
CA GLU A 12 -5.25 2.90 -29.60
C GLU A 12 -4.81 3.54 -28.27
N PHE A 13 -5.72 3.72 -27.30
CA PHE A 13 -5.38 4.28 -25.98
C PHE A 13 -4.61 3.34 -25.04
N PHE A 14 -4.48 2.06 -25.41
CA PHE A 14 -3.72 1.07 -24.64
C PHE A 14 -2.68 0.37 -25.52
N SER A 15 -2.01 1.11 -26.41
CA SER A 15 -0.89 0.52 -27.13
C SER A 15 0.26 0.23 -26.15
N PRO A 16 1.00 -0.88 -26.31
CA PRO A 16 2.16 -1.19 -25.48
C PRO A 16 3.17 -0.05 -25.43
N GLU A 17 3.35 0.67 -26.54
CA GLU A 17 4.25 1.81 -26.68
C GLU A 17 3.80 2.99 -25.81
N MET A 18 2.50 3.29 -25.75
CA MET A 18 1.96 4.37 -24.92
C MET A 18 2.07 4.01 -23.43
N ILE A 19 1.82 2.75 -23.06
CA ILE A 19 1.99 2.26 -21.69
C ILE A 19 3.46 2.37 -21.27
N GLU A 20 4.39 2.04 -22.18
CA GLU A 20 5.82 2.15 -21.94
C GLU A 20 6.25 3.62 -21.78
N GLU A 21 5.74 4.53 -22.62
CA GLU A 21 6.02 5.96 -22.53
C GLU A 21 5.44 6.58 -21.25
N LEU A 22 4.21 6.23 -20.87
CA LEU A 22 3.61 6.63 -19.61
C LEU A 22 4.35 6.05 -18.41
N ALA A 23 4.79 4.80 -18.48
CA ALA A 23 5.58 4.18 -17.43
C ALA A 23 6.94 4.87 -17.26
N LYS A 24 7.61 5.25 -18.34
CA LYS A 24 8.86 6.00 -18.31
C LYS A 24 8.68 7.41 -17.75
N GLN A 25 7.60 8.09 -18.10
CA GLN A 25 7.36 9.48 -17.69
C GLN A 25 6.80 9.59 -16.27
N TYR A 26 5.86 8.73 -15.90
CA TYR A 26 5.13 8.81 -14.62
C TYR A 26 5.49 7.70 -13.65
N GLY A 27 6.17 6.64 -14.09
CA GLY A 27 6.45 5.46 -13.26
C GLY A 27 7.24 5.78 -11.99
N TYR A 28 8.23 6.64 -12.07
CA TYR A 28 9.00 7.07 -10.90
C TYR A 28 8.15 7.84 -9.88
N TRP A 29 7.28 8.75 -10.37
CA TRP A 29 6.35 9.49 -9.53
C TRP A 29 5.28 8.59 -8.93
N ALA A 30 4.79 7.61 -9.68
CA ALA A 30 3.83 6.63 -9.19
C ALA A 30 4.43 5.80 -8.04
N ILE A 31 5.70 5.37 -8.15
CA ILE A 31 6.43 4.68 -7.10
C ILE A 31 6.57 5.58 -5.88
N PHE A 32 7.09 6.81 -6.05
CA PHE A 32 7.31 7.75 -4.96
C PHE A 32 6.02 8.07 -4.20
N ILE A 33 4.98 8.50 -4.92
CA ILE A 33 3.69 8.90 -4.33
C ILE A 33 2.97 7.69 -3.76
N GLY A 34 2.96 6.54 -4.46
CA GLY A 34 2.32 5.31 -3.99
C GLY A 34 2.89 4.86 -2.65
N ILE A 35 4.22 4.78 -2.54
CA ILE A 35 4.90 4.41 -1.29
C ILE A 35 4.74 5.47 -0.19
N LEU A 36 4.80 6.75 -0.55
CA LEU A 36 4.57 7.84 0.40
C LEU A 36 3.18 7.74 1.03
N LEU A 37 2.14 7.60 0.21
CA LEU A 37 0.75 7.54 0.68
C LEU A 37 0.47 6.25 1.47
N GLU A 38 1.03 5.12 1.05
CA GLU A 38 0.95 3.86 1.80
C GLU A 38 1.58 3.98 3.19
N ASN A 39 2.74 4.65 3.32
CA ASN A 39 3.38 4.90 4.61
C ASN A 39 2.61 5.92 5.48
N LEU A 40 1.69 6.69 4.91
CA LEU A 40 0.73 7.53 5.65
C LEU A 40 -0.50 6.75 6.13
N GLY A 41 -0.62 5.46 5.78
CA GLY A 41 -1.73 4.60 6.19
C GLY A 41 -2.91 4.60 5.22
N LEU A 42 -2.75 5.17 4.02
CA LEU A 42 -3.75 5.04 2.98
C LEU A 42 -3.66 3.64 2.35
N PRO A 43 -4.79 2.96 2.07
CA PRO A 43 -4.82 1.62 1.50
C PRO A 43 -4.49 1.65 -0.01
N ILE A 44 -3.30 2.12 -0.33
CA ILE A 44 -2.77 2.18 -1.70
C ILE A 44 -1.73 1.07 -1.85
N PRO A 45 -1.76 0.29 -2.93
CA PRO A 45 -0.83 -0.81 -3.14
C PRO A 45 0.57 -0.32 -3.61
N GLY A 46 1.24 0.50 -2.80
CA GLY A 46 2.56 1.06 -3.12
C GLY A 46 3.64 -0.01 -3.26
N GLU A 47 3.54 -1.12 -2.50
CA GLU A 47 4.42 -2.28 -2.67
C GLU A 47 4.29 -2.88 -4.08
N THR A 48 3.06 -3.02 -4.58
CA THR A 48 2.82 -3.53 -5.94
C THR A 48 3.44 -2.61 -6.99
N VAL A 49 3.27 -1.28 -6.82
CA VAL A 49 3.89 -0.30 -7.73
C VAL A 49 5.41 -0.38 -7.68
N THR A 50 6.00 -0.60 -6.50
CA THR A 50 7.45 -0.77 -6.34
C THR A 50 7.96 -2.06 -6.99
N ILE A 51 7.22 -3.16 -6.83
CA ILE A 51 7.55 -4.45 -7.48
C ILE A 51 7.50 -4.31 -9.00
N VAL A 52 6.45 -3.68 -9.53
CA VAL A 52 6.32 -3.40 -10.98
C VAL A 52 7.47 -2.51 -11.45
N GLY A 53 7.80 -1.44 -10.71
CA GLY A 53 8.92 -0.56 -11.04
C GLY A 53 10.27 -1.28 -11.08
N GLY A 54 10.54 -2.14 -10.09
CA GLY A 54 11.75 -2.96 -10.06
C GLY A 54 11.81 -3.96 -11.21
N PHE A 55 10.69 -4.59 -11.55
CA PHE A 55 10.56 -5.48 -12.69
C PHE A 55 10.83 -4.76 -14.02
N LEU A 56 10.23 -3.57 -14.22
CA LEU A 56 10.47 -2.74 -15.40
C LEU A 56 11.93 -2.28 -15.50
N ALA A 57 12.58 -2.05 -14.36
CA ALA A 57 14.02 -1.77 -14.34
C ALA A 57 14.84 -3.01 -14.77
N GLY A 58 14.45 -4.21 -14.35
CA GLY A 58 15.06 -5.47 -14.79
C GLY A 58 14.90 -5.75 -16.29
N SER A 59 13.79 -5.28 -16.88
CA SER A 59 13.51 -5.36 -18.33
C SER A 59 14.10 -4.18 -19.12
N ASN A 60 14.97 -3.34 -18.54
CA ASN A 60 15.59 -2.16 -19.14
C ASN A 60 14.61 -1.04 -19.57
N GLN A 61 13.40 -1.00 -19.00
CA GLN A 61 12.42 0.05 -19.29
C GLN A 61 12.53 1.23 -18.32
N LEU A 62 13.00 0.98 -17.08
CA LEU A 62 13.27 1.99 -16.07
C LEU A 62 14.70 1.87 -15.55
N ASP A 63 15.24 2.97 -15.02
CA ASP A 63 16.54 2.97 -14.37
C ASP A 63 16.43 2.42 -12.94
N TYR A 64 17.25 1.43 -12.60
CA TYR A 64 17.26 0.77 -11.30
C TYR A 64 17.50 1.76 -10.14
N LEU A 65 18.48 2.68 -10.29
CA LEU A 65 18.83 3.61 -9.22
C LEU A 65 17.72 4.64 -9.00
N LEU A 66 17.04 5.08 -10.06
CA LEU A 66 15.92 5.99 -9.95
C LEU A 66 14.72 5.32 -9.30
N VAL A 67 14.40 4.06 -9.64
CA VAL A 67 13.36 3.27 -8.95
C VAL A 67 13.68 3.13 -7.48
N LEU A 68 14.92 2.75 -7.14
CA LEU A 68 15.38 2.59 -5.75
C LEU A 68 15.29 3.92 -4.97
N ALA A 69 15.75 5.01 -5.57
CA ALA A 69 15.73 6.33 -4.94
C ALA A 69 14.31 6.82 -4.67
N ASN A 70 13.38 6.62 -5.63
CA ASN A 70 11.99 7.03 -5.47
C ASN A 70 11.26 6.16 -4.42
N ALA A 71 11.49 4.83 -4.40
CA ALA A 71 10.91 3.95 -3.40
C ALA A 71 11.42 4.30 -1.99
N ALA A 72 12.74 4.45 -1.82
CA ALA A 72 13.34 4.81 -0.54
C ALA A 72 12.93 6.23 -0.09
N GLY A 73 12.94 7.19 -1.01
CA GLY A 73 12.55 8.58 -0.76
C GLY A 73 11.08 8.72 -0.34
N GLY A 74 10.17 8.08 -1.08
CA GLY A 74 8.75 8.04 -0.76
C GLY A 74 8.49 7.42 0.62
N ALA A 75 9.16 6.30 0.91
CA ALA A 75 9.07 5.63 2.20
C ALA A 75 9.62 6.48 3.35
N ALA A 76 10.77 7.13 3.17
CA ALA A 76 11.38 7.98 4.17
C ALA A 76 10.53 9.24 4.46
N LEU A 77 10.03 9.89 3.41
CA LEU A 77 9.21 11.09 3.52
C LEU A 77 7.83 10.77 4.13
N GLY A 78 7.17 9.69 3.68
CA GLY A 78 5.91 9.23 4.27
C GLY A 78 6.05 8.94 5.76
N GLY A 79 7.15 8.26 6.16
CA GLY A 79 7.48 8.05 7.56
C GLY A 79 7.70 9.36 8.33
N ALA A 80 8.41 10.35 7.76
CA ALA A 80 8.63 11.64 8.38
C ALA A 80 7.31 12.40 8.62
N ILE A 81 6.42 12.40 7.64
CA ILE A 81 5.08 13.00 7.79
C ILE A 81 4.29 12.27 8.87
N GLY A 82 4.28 10.91 8.84
CA GLY A 82 3.64 10.07 9.87
C GLY A 82 4.13 10.39 11.29
N TYR A 83 5.44 10.59 11.45
CA TYR A 83 6.04 11.02 12.72
C TYR A 83 5.46 12.36 13.19
N TRP A 84 5.40 13.38 12.32
CA TRP A 84 4.87 14.69 12.68
C TRP A 84 3.37 14.66 12.97
N ILE A 85 2.60 13.82 12.26
CA ILE A 85 1.19 13.57 12.56
C ILE A 85 1.07 12.97 13.97
N GLY A 86 1.88 11.96 14.29
CA GLY A 86 1.91 11.34 15.62
C GLY A 86 2.31 12.31 16.72
N ARG A 87 3.35 13.12 16.50
CA ARG A 87 3.85 14.11 17.46
C ARG A 87 2.82 15.22 17.77
N LYS A 88 2.08 15.68 16.76
CA LYS A 88 1.01 16.67 16.94
C LYS A 88 -0.29 16.07 17.45
N GLY A 89 -0.64 14.87 17.01
CA GLY A 89 -1.88 14.19 17.37
C GLY A 89 -1.86 13.53 18.74
N GLY A 90 -0.68 13.17 19.23
CA GLY A 90 -0.47 12.56 20.55
C GLY A 90 -1.30 11.30 20.80
N TRP A 91 -1.54 11.02 22.08
CA TRP A 91 -2.32 9.85 22.53
C TRP A 91 -3.74 9.78 21.96
N PRO A 92 -4.51 10.90 21.87
CA PRO A 92 -5.86 10.87 21.29
C PRO A 92 -5.90 10.34 19.85
N LEU A 93 -4.88 10.62 19.05
CA LEU A 93 -4.78 10.10 17.69
C LEU A 93 -4.58 8.58 17.70
N LEU A 94 -3.72 8.06 18.59
CA LEU A 94 -3.49 6.63 18.72
C LEU A 94 -4.76 5.87 19.12
N LEU A 95 -5.56 6.43 20.04
CA LEU A 95 -6.84 5.86 20.44
C LEU A 95 -7.83 5.81 19.26
N LYS A 96 -7.90 6.86 18.44
CA LYS A 96 -8.76 6.88 17.24
C LYS A 96 -8.33 5.81 16.23
N LEU A 97 -7.03 5.72 15.95
CA LEU A 97 -6.46 4.70 15.06
C LEU A 97 -6.67 3.28 15.62
N GLY A 98 -6.50 3.11 16.93
CA GLY A 98 -6.73 1.85 17.60
C GLY A 98 -8.20 1.39 17.49
N LYS A 99 -9.16 2.30 17.67
CA LYS A 99 -10.59 2.00 17.48
C LYS A 99 -10.90 1.58 16.02
N LEU A 100 -10.31 2.27 15.04
CA LEU A 100 -10.46 1.93 13.63
C LEU A 100 -9.92 0.52 13.32
N LEU A 101 -8.78 0.15 13.94
CA LEU A 101 -8.13 -1.15 13.78
C LEU A 101 -8.65 -2.20 14.78
N ARG A 102 -9.70 -1.88 15.57
CA ARG A 102 -10.27 -2.75 16.60
C ARG A 102 -9.29 -3.22 17.69
N PHE A 103 -8.28 -2.40 17.98
CA PHE A 103 -7.36 -2.66 19.10
C PHE A 103 -7.94 -2.16 20.43
N GLN A 104 -7.79 -2.96 21.48
CA GLN A 104 -8.11 -2.55 22.83
C GLN A 104 -7.09 -1.53 23.35
N GLU A 105 -7.52 -0.56 24.17
CA GLU A 105 -6.68 0.49 24.72
C GLU A 105 -5.49 -0.06 25.52
N SER A 106 -5.70 -1.12 26.30
CA SER A 106 -4.64 -1.81 27.06
C SER A 106 -3.53 -2.36 26.17
N LYS A 107 -3.88 -2.84 24.96
CA LYS A 107 -2.88 -3.28 23.98
C LYS A 107 -2.08 -2.11 23.40
N LEU A 108 -2.74 -0.98 23.17
CA LEU A 108 -2.09 0.23 22.67
C LEU A 108 -1.11 0.82 23.69
N GLU A 109 -1.46 0.80 24.97
CA GLU A 109 -0.56 1.19 26.06
C GLU A 109 0.65 0.26 26.15
N GLY A 110 0.44 -1.06 26.09
CA GLY A 110 1.51 -2.05 26.03
C GLY A 110 2.46 -1.82 24.85
N MET A 111 1.91 -1.56 23.65
CA MET A 111 2.69 -1.24 22.45
C MET A 111 3.48 0.05 22.63
N ARG A 112 2.90 1.10 23.21
CA ARG A 112 3.60 2.36 23.52
C ARG A 112 4.77 2.16 24.45
N LYS A 113 4.59 1.41 25.56
CA LYS A 113 5.65 1.11 26.52
C LYS A 113 6.78 0.32 25.87
N GLN A 114 6.46 -0.76 25.18
CA GLN A 114 7.43 -1.61 24.51
C GLN A 114 8.16 -0.86 23.38
N PHE A 115 7.44 0.04 22.66
CA PHE A 115 8.04 0.88 21.66
C PHE A 115 9.03 1.89 22.25
N SER A 116 8.70 2.53 23.38
CA SER A 116 9.60 3.53 24.00
C SER A 116 10.93 2.93 24.45
N GLU A 117 10.95 1.67 24.86
CA GLU A 117 12.17 0.97 25.29
C GLU A 117 13.12 0.68 24.12
N ASN A 118 12.61 0.42 22.91
CA ASN A 118 13.38 0.03 21.74
C ASN A 118 12.96 0.78 20.46
N ALA A 119 12.61 2.06 20.58
CA ALA A 119 12.02 2.85 19.49
C ALA A 119 12.80 2.81 18.17
N GLY A 120 14.15 2.88 18.22
CA GLY A 120 14.96 2.82 17.01
C GLY A 120 14.86 1.49 16.28
N LYS A 121 14.98 0.38 17.01
CA LYS A 121 14.79 -0.96 16.44
C LYS A 121 13.39 -1.16 15.91
N ALA A 122 12.37 -0.68 16.63
CA ALA A 122 10.98 -0.78 16.21
C ALA A 122 10.70 0.01 14.92
N VAL A 123 11.29 1.20 14.75
CA VAL A 123 11.19 1.99 13.50
C VAL A 123 11.87 1.26 12.33
N PHE A 124 13.05 0.69 12.57
CA PHE A 124 13.81 -0.01 11.53
C PHE A 124 13.13 -1.32 11.11
N PHE A 125 12.95 -2.25 12.07
CA PHE A 125 12.40 -3.58 11.79
C PHE A 125 10.90 -3.57 11.53
N GLY A 126 10.16 -2.60 12.08
CA GLY A 126 8.73 -2.45 11.85
C GLY A 126 8.37 -2.24 10.37
N ARG A 127 9.31 -1.76 9.55
CA ARG A 127 9.09 -1.59 8.11
C ARG A 127 8.89 -2.89 7.35
N PHE A 128 9.38 -4.01 7.87
CA PHE A 128 9.25 -5.33 7.24
C PHE A 128 7.91 -6.00 7.57
N ILE A 129 7.12 -5.44 8.47
CA ILE A 129 5.80 -5.92 8.84
C ILE A 129 4.78 -4.86 8.47
N ALA A 130 3.86 -5.17 7.54
CA ALA A 130 2.94 -4.21 6.92
C ALA A 130 2.18 -3.32 7.93
N LEU A 131 1.62 -3.89 8.99
CA LEU A 131 0.89 -3.15 10.01
C LEU A 131 1.82 -2.25 10.86
N PHE A 132 2.98 -2.78 11.25
CA PHE A 132 3.96 -2.03 12.05
C PHE A 132 4.59 -0.89 11.28
N ARG A 133 4.76 -1.01 9.97
CA ARG A 133 5.29 0.04 9.10
C ARG A 133 4.44 1.31 9.15
N ILE A 134 3.12 1.16 9.13
CA ILE A 134 2.17 2.28 9.20
C ILE A 134 2.19 2.92 10.60
N LEU A 135 2.26 2.10 11.65
CA LEU A 135 2.14 2.56 13.04
C LEU A 135 3.46 3.05 13.65
N ALA A 136 4.62 2.54 13.20
CA ALA A 136 5.92 2.83 13.81
C ALA A 136 6.27 4.34 13.75
N SER A 137 5.95 4.99 12.64
CA SER A 137 6.24 6.43 12.47
C SER A 137 5.37 7.32 13.37
N PRO A 138 4.03 7.18 13.39
CA PRO A 138 3.20 7.89 14.36
C PRO A 138 3.55 7.57 15.82
N LEU A 139 3.84 6.31 16.17
CA LEU A 139 4.25 5.92 17.51
C LEU A 139 5.54 6.60 17.94
N ALA A 140 6.53 6.71 17.05
CA ALA A 140 7.77 7.43 17.33
C ALA A 140 7.50 8.92 17.61
N GLY A 141 6.54 9.52 16.92
CA GLY A 141 6.10 10.89 17.18
C GLY A 141 5.38 11.04 18.53
N ILE A 142 4.45 10.13 18.85
CA ILE A 142 3.66 10.11 20.09
C ILE A 142 4.56 9.89 21.32
N THR A 143 5.60 9.06 21.18
CA THR A 143 6.57 8.80 22.25
C THR A 143 7.66 9.87 22.33
N GLU A 144 7.54 10.95 21.55
CA GLU A 144 8.50 12.08 21.50
C GLU A 144 9.94 11.67 21.23
N MET A 145 10.15 10.60 20.45
CA MET A 145 11.49 10.20 20.02
C MET A 145 12.19 11.39 19.32
N PRO A 146 13.46 11.70 19.63
CA PRO A 146 14.17 12.79 18.93
C PRO A 146 14.15 12.60 17.42
N PHE A 147 13.76 13.65 16.67
CA PHE A 147 13.54 13.58 15.23
C PHE A 147 14.75 13.06 14.45
N LEU A 148 15.94 13.52 14.77
CA LEU A 148 17.18 13.06 14.10
C LEU A 148 17.42 11.57 14.32
N LYS A 149 17.19 11.08 15.54
CA LYS A 149 17.29 9.66 15.86
C LYS A 149 16.22 8.85 15.11
N PHE A 150 14.97 9.35 15.06
CA PHE A 150 13.91 8.74 14.25
C PHE A 150 14.32 8.69 12.77
N MET A 151 14.75 9.83 12.19
CA MET A 151 15.11 9.92 10.77
C MET A 151 16.24 8.97 10.38
N SER A 152 17.27 8.80 11.22
CA SER A 152 18.36 7.87 10.92
C SER A 152 17.86 6.42 10.78
N TYR A 153 17.05 5.93 11.72
CA TYR A 153 16.45 4.59 11.62
C TYR A 153 15.42 4.49 10.51
N ASN A 154 14.64 5.54 10.29
CA ASN A 154 13.63 5.62 9.24
C ASN A 154 14.24 5.53 7.83
N VAL A 155 15.29 6.32 7.56
CA VAL A 155 15.99 6.30 6.28
C VAL A 155 16.75 4.99 6.09
N ALA A 156 17.49 4.53 7.12
CA ALA A 156 18.19 3.24 7.04
C ALA A 156 17.23 2.09 6.74
N GLY A 157 16.10 2.02 7.45
CA GLY A 157 15.09 1.00 7.21
C GLY A 157 14.42 1.12 5.83
N ALA A 158 14.17 2.36 5.36
CA ALA A 158 13.63 2.61 4.02
C ALA A 158 14.60 2.15 2.92
N MET A 159 15.89 2.47 3.07
CA MET A 159 16.92 2.05 2.11
C MET A 159 17.04 0.52 2.05
N VAL A 160 17.14 -0.15 3.19
CA VAL A 160 17.25 -1.62 3.23
C VAL A 160 16.01 -2.27 2.63
N TRP A 161 14.81 -1.82 3.03
CA TRP A 161 13.55 -2.33 2.49
C TRP A 161 13.46 -2.12 0.97
N ALA A 162 13.71 -0.89 0.49
CA ALA A 162 13.64 -0.57 -0.93
C ALA A 162 14.68 -1.37 -1.74
N THR A 163 15.92 -1.50 -1.21
CA THR A 163 16.96 -2.31 -1.85
C THR A 163 16.50 -3.75 -2.00
N VAL A 164 15.96 -4.38 -0.96
CA VAL A 164 15.48 -5.76 -1.02
C VAL A 164 14.36 -5.90 -2.05
N MET A 165 13.32 -5.05 -1.95
CA MET A 165 12.14 -5.14 -2.82
C MET A 165 12.48 -4.87 -4.29
N VAL A 166 13.20 -3.77 -4.55
CA VAL A 166 13.56 -3.39 -5.93
C VAL A 166 14.54 -4.38 -6.54
N THR A 167 15.54 -4.86 -5.77
CA THR A 167 16.54 -5.82 -6.30
C THR A 167 15.90 -7.17 -6.61
N LEU A 168 15.05 -7.71 -5.74
CA LEU A 168 14.35 -8.97 -6.01
C LEU A 168 13.46 -8.85 -7.25
N SER A 169 12.72 -7.74 -7.36
CA SER A 169 11.87 -7.48 -8.53
C SER A 169 12.68 -7.24 -9.81
N TYR A 170 13.84 -6.59 -9.71
CA TYR A 170 14.77 -6.38 -10.81
C TYR A 170 15.27 -7.71 -11.38
N PHE A 171 15.74 -8.63 -10.53
CA PHE A 171 16.15 -9.96 -10.99
C PHE A 171 14.99 -10.77 -11.58
N ALA A 172 13.78 -10.64 -11.01
CA ALA A 172 12.59 -11.26 -11.59
C ALA A 172 12.32 -10.71 -13.01
N GLY A 173 12.49 -9.40 -13.23
CA GLY A 173 12.32 -8.76 -14.54
C GLY A 173 13.36 -9.16 -15.59
N GLN A 174 14.54 -9.63 -15.16
CA GLN A 174 15.54 -10.19 -16.10
C GLN A 174 15.22 -11.60 -16.57
N ILE A 175 14.49 -12.37 -15.76
CA ILE A 175 14.23 -13.81 -16.01
C ILE A 175 12.87 -14.02 -16.64
N ILE A 176 11.87 -13.21 -16.26
CA ILE A 176 10.47 -13.39 -16.65
C ILE A 176 10.12 -12.38 -17.77
N PRO A 177 9.63 -12.83 -18.94
CA PRO A 177 9.13 -11.92 -19.97
C PRO A 177 7.96 -11.06 -19.48
N LEU A 178 7.89 -9.80 -19.92
CA LEU A 178 6.88 -8.83 -19.51
C LEU A 178 5.44 -9.30 -19.80
N GLU A 179 5.24 -10.03 -20.91
CA GLU A 179 3.93 -10.57 -21.29
C GLU A 179 3.38 -11.53 -20.23
N LYS A 180 4.24 -12.32 -19.57
CA LYS A 180 3.83 -13.20 -18.47
C LYS A 180 3.44 -12.41 -17.24
N LEU A 181 4.15 -11.31 -16.92
CA LEU A 181 3.79 -10.45 -15.80
C LEU A 181 2.41 -9.81 -15.98
N VAL A 182 2.12 -9.30 -17.18
CA VAL A 182 0.79 -8.74 -17.51
C VAL A 182 -0.30 -9.80 -17.36
N GLY A 183 -0.04 -11.04 -17.80
CA GLY A 183 -0.95 -12.17 -17.62
C GLY A 183 -1.20 -12.49 -16.14
N PHE A 184 -0.17 -12.52 -15.30
CA PHE A 184 -0.31 -12.69 -13.86
C PHE A 184 -1.03 -11.51 -13.20
N ALA A 185 -0.68 -10.27 -13.56
CA ALA A 185 -1.32 -9.08 -13.01
C ALA A 185 -2.82 -9.04 -13.29
N THR A 186 -3.26 -9.41 -14.49
CA THR A 186 -4.68 -9.52 -14.84
C THR A 186 -5.39 -10.60 -14.04
N GLN A 187 -4.79 -11.79 -13.87
CA GLN A 187 -5.35 -12.86 -13.04
C GLN A 187 -5.46 -12.44 -11.58
N PHE A 188 -4.41 -11.83 -11.00
CA PHE A 188 -4.45 -11.31 -9.64
C PHE A 188 -5.44 -10.17 -9.44
N ALA A 189 -5.58 -9.26 -10.43
CA ALA A 189 -6.58 -8.20 -10.39
C ALA A 189 -8.02 -8.77 -10.36
N PHE A 190 -8.30 -9.82 -11.14
CA PHE A 190 -9.58 -10.52 -11.11
C PHE A 190 -9.84 -11.18 -9.75
N VAL A 191 -8.85 -11.88 -9.20
CA VAL A 191 -8.97 -12.53 -7.88
C VAL A 191 -9.14 -11.48 -6.77
N ALA A 192 -8.36 -10.38 -6.80
CA ALA A 192 -8.48 -9.30 -5.83
C ALA A 192 -9.86 -8.63 -5.91
N LEU A 193 -10.36 -8.34 -7.12
CA LEU A 193 -11.70 -7.80 -7.34
C LEU A 193 -12.77 -8.74 -6.78
N LEU A 194 -12.65 -10.03 -7.05
CA LEU A 194 -13.59 -11.05 -6.56
C LEU A 194 -13.58 -11.13 -5.03
N LEU A 195 -12.40 -11.07 -4.41
CA LEU A 195 -12.25 -11.04 -2.94
C LEU A 195 -12.86 -9.77 -2.34
N VAL A 196 -12.69 -8.60 -2.98
CA VAL A 196 -13.30 -7.34 -2.53
C VAL A 196 -14.83 -7.42 -2.64
N ILE A 197 -15.36 -7.94 -3.76
CA ILE A 197 -16.81 -8.13 -3.95
C ILE A 197 -17.36 -9.10 -2.90
N LEU A 198 -16.65 -10.19 -2.60
CA LEU A 198 -17.05 -11.14 -1.56
C LEU A 198 -16.97 -10.51 -0.16
N ALA A 199 -15.92 -9.77 0.13
CA ALA A 199 -15.72 -9.12 1.44
C ALA A 199 -16.78 -8.04 1.73
N ILE A 200 -17.27 -7.36 0.72
CA ILE A 200 -18.33 -6.35 0.85
C ILE A 200 -19.70 -7.00 0.71
N GLY A 201 -19.91 -7.86 -0.26
CA GLY A 201 -21.20 -8.47 -0.57
C GLY A 201 -21.64 -9.51 0.46
N PHE A 202 -20.70 -10.27 1.04
CA PHE A 202 -21.03 -11.33 2.00
C PHE A 202 -21.65 -10.80 3.32
N PRO A 203 -21.12 -9.75 3.98
CA PRO A 203 -21.78 -9.19 5.16
C PRO A 203 -23.13 -8.55 4.82
N ILE A 204 -23.27 -7.85 3.70
CA ILE A 204 -24.54 -7.26 3.26
C ILE A 204 -25.58 -8.36 2.99
N TRP A 205 -25.17 -9.45 2.37
CA TRP A 205 -26.06 -10.61 2.12
C TRP A 205 -26.47 -11.31 3.42
N LEU A 206 -25.56 -11.46 4.39
CA LEU A 206 -25.88 -12.00 5.72
C LEU A 206 -26.89 -11.13 6.46
N GLU A 207 -26.68 -9.81 6.46
CA GLU A 207 -27.56 -8.85 7.12
C GLU A 207 -28.97 -8.82 6.48
N SER A 208 -29.05 -8.91 5.17
CA SER A 208 -30.32 -9.00 4.44
C SER A 208 -31.08 -10.33 4.73
N ARG A 209 -30.37 -11.42 5.04
CA ARG A 209 -31.01 -12.68 5.46
C ARG A 209 -31.53 -12.62 6.90
N HIS A 210 -30.80 -11.95 7.80
CA HIS A 210 -31.26 -11.78 9.18
C HIS A 210 -32.50 -10.88 9.27
N ALA A 211 -32.55 -9.79 8.50
CA ALA A 211 -33.72 -8.92 8.41
C ALA A 211 -34.96 -9.64 7.90
N LYS A 212 -34.85 -10.46 6.85
CA LYS A 212 -35.98 -11.28 6.34
C LYS A 212 -36.45 -12.35 7.32
N ALA A 213 -35.58 -12.87 8.17
CA ALA A 213 -35.93 -13.88 9.15
C ALA A 213 -36.62 -13.26 10.39
N GLU A 214 -36.37 -11.99 10.71
CA GLU A 214 -37.10 -11.23 11.74
C GLU A 214 -38.48 -10.80 11.27
N ASP A 215 -38.62 -10.31 10.03
CA ASP A 215 -39.91 -9.97 9.43
C ASP A 215 -40.87 -11.18 9.35
N ALA A 216 -40.35 -12.36 9.03
CA ALA A 216 -41.13 -13.60 8.98
C ALA A 216 -41.61 -14.10 10.36
N LYS A 217 -41.00 -13.64 11.46
CA LYS A 217 -41.40 -13.97 12.85
C LYS A 217 -42.35 -12.95 13.44
N SER A 218 -42.51 -11.79 12.85
CA SER A 218 -43.38 -10.69 13.32
C SER A 218 -44.74 -10.64 12.69
N GLU A 219 -45.12 -11.53 11.74
CA GLU A 219 -46.47 -11.66 11.25
C GLU A 219 -47.32 -12.34 12.31
N PRO A 220 -48.31 -11.66 12.93
CA PRO A 220 -49.21 -12.28 13.91
C PRO A 220 -50.17 -13.23 13.16
N GLU A 221 -50.25 -14.49 13.67
CA GLU A 221 -51.35 -15.41 13.33
C GLU A 221 -52.68 -14.72 13.62
N THR A 222 -53.30 -14.15 12.58
CA THR A 222 -54.72 -13.74 12.64
C THR A 222 -55.55 -14.95 12.31
N LEU A 223 -56.08 -15.60 13.35
CA LEU A 223 -57.30 -16.42 13.32
C LEU A 223 -58.44 -15.66 13.96
#